data_61cd0b465c67c31840d62b663d4df33f
#
_entry.id   61cd0b465c67c31840d62b663d4df33f
#
_cell.length_a   1.000
_cell.length_b   1.000
_cell.length_c   1.000
_cell.angle_alpha   90.00
_cell.angle_beta   90.00
_cell.angle_gamma   90.00
#
_symmetry.space_group_name_H-M   'P 1'
#
loop_
_entity.id
_entity.type
_entity.pdbx_description
1 polymer ?
#
loop_
_entity_poly.entity_id
_entity_poly.type
_entity_poly.pdbx_seq_one_letter_code
_entity_poly.pdbx_strand_id
1 'polypeptide(L)'
;MLERDIEKYLVRRVVWLKGKAYKFSSPSNRSVPDRLCCLPNGNIKFVECKATGKKPTPLQAKTIKYLRDLGNEVFVVDSKEKVDMLISMWLKEIK
;
A
#
# COMPACT_ATOMS: atom_id res chain seq x y z
N MET A 1 3.76 -8.72 14.01
CA MET A 1 2.61 -9.23 13.24
C MET A 1 3.08 -9.84 11.93
N LEU A 2 2.35 -10.81 11.43
CA LEU A 2 2.61 -11.41 10.14
C LEU A 2 2.19 -10.45 9.03
N GLU A 3 2.89 -10.53 7.91
CA GLU A 3 2.59 -9.70 6.74
C GLU A 3 1.12 -9.84 6.29
N ARG A 4 0.61 -11.08 6.23
CA ARG A 4 -0.78 -11.34 5.81
C ARG A 4 -1.80 -10.66 6.70
N ASP A 5 -1.52 -10.53 8.00
CA ASP A 5 -2.47 -9.90 8.94
C ASP A 5 -2.48 -8.39 8.75
N ILE A 6 -1.32 -7.80 8.49
CA ILE A 6 -1.21 -6.37 8.17
C ILE A 6 -1.92 -6.09 6.84
N GLU A 7 -1.73 -6.95 5.85
CA GLU A 7 -2.38 -6.80 4.54
C GLU A 7 -3.91 -6.88 4.65
N LYS A 8 -4.42 -7.85 5.44
CA LYS A 8 -5.87 -7.98 5.68
C LYS A 8 -6.43 -6.74 6.38
N TYR A 9 -5.69 -6.20 7.34
CA TYR A 9 -6.10 -5.00 8.04
C TYR A 9 -6.16 -3.80 7.09
N LEU A 10 -5.17 -3.63 6.22
CA LEU A 10 -5.16 -2.59 5.20
C LEU A 10 -6.40 -2.69 4.31
N VAL A 11 -6.73 -3.89 3.82
CA VAL A 11 -7.88 -4.10 2.95
C VAL A 11 -9.16 -3.64 3.64
N ARG A 12 -9.36 -4.03 4.90
CA ARG A 12 -10.56 -3.62 5.66
C ARG A 12 -10.62 -2.11 5.87
N ARG A 13 -9.48 -1.48 6.17
CA ARG A 13 -9.45 -0.03 6.39
C ARG A 13 -9.73 0.75 5.10
N VAL A 14 -9.25 0.25 3.96
CA VAL A 14 -9.53 0.88 2.67
C VAL A 14 -11.03 0.79 2.34
N VAL A 15 -11.67 -0.35 2.65
CA VAL A 15 -13.13 -0.48 2.50
C VAL A 15 -13.85 0.53 3.38
N TRP A 16 -13.37 0.76 4.60
CA TRP A 16 -13.95 1.77 5.50
C TRP A 16 -13.94 3.18 4.87
N LEU A 17 -12.92 3.48 4.06
CA LEU A 17 -12.84 4.73 3.30
C LEU A 17 -13.72 4.73 2.04
N LYS A 18 -14.51 3.67 1.81
CA LYS A 18 -15.32 3.49 0.59
C LYS A 18 -14.47 3.22 -0.64
N GLY A 19 -13.24 2.73 -0.45
CA GLY A 19 -12.33 2.34 -1.50
C GLY A 19 -12.24 0.83 -1.66
N LYS A 20 -11.29 0.40 -2.48
CA LYS A 20 -10.98 -1.01 -2.69
C LYS A 20 -9.47 -1.20 -2.87
N ALA A 21 -8.92 -2.15 -2.14
CA ALA A 21 -7.51 -2.52 -2.26
C ALA A 21 -7.40 -3.77 -3.13
N TYR A 22 -7.05 -3.57 -4.41
CA TYR A 22 -6.85 -4.69 -5.33
C TYR A 22 -5.50 -5.34 -5.07
N LYS A 23 -5.46 -6.67 -5.18
CA LYS A 23 -4.20 -7.40 -5.21
C LYS A 23 -3.47 -7.02 -6.49
N PHE A 24 -2.23 -6.56 -6.35
CA PHE A 24 -1.45 -6.14 -7.50
C PHE A 24 -0.33 -7.13 -7.76
N SER A 25 -0.20 -7.56 -9.02
CA SER A 25 0.88 -8.43 -9.46
C SER A 25 1.22 -8.10 -10.91
N SER A 26 2.46 -8.38 -11.29
CA SER A 26 2.91 -8.22 -12.66
C SER A 26 3.63 -9.49 -13.08
N PRO A 27 3.21 -10.14 -14.19
CA PRO A 27 3.85 -11.38 -14.62
C PRO A 27 5.33 -11.23 -14.92
N SER A 28 5.76 -10.08 -15.39
CA SER A 28 7.15 -9.81 -15.78
C SER A 28 7.96 -9.14 -14.69
N ASN A 29 7.34 -8.73 -13.58
CA ASN A 29 8.03 -8.04 -12.50
C ASN A 29 7.39 -8.35 -11.16
N ARG A 30 8.04 -9.25 -10.38
CA ARG A 30 7.53 -9.71 -9.09
C ARG A 30 7.76 -8.72 -7.95
N SER A 31 8.49 -7.64 -8.20
CA SER A 31 8.85 -6.67 -7.16
C SER A 31 7.86 -5.51 -7.02
N VAL A 32 6.73 -5.56 -7.72
CA VAL A 32 5.68 -4.54 -7.59
C VAL A 32 5.04 -4.59 -6.20
N PRO A 33 4.49 -3.44 -5.71
CA PRO A 33 3.80 -3.42 -4.42
C PRO A 33 2.61 -4.38 -4.37
N ASP A 34 2.26 -4.83 -3.15
CA ASP A 34 1.22 -5.85 -2.95
C ASP A 34 -0.17 -5.39 -3.34
N ARG A 35 -0.49 -4.13 -3.08
CA ARG A 35 -1.86 -3.61 -3.23
C ARG A 35 -1.92 -2.33 -4.03
N LEU A 36 -2.91 -2.26 -4.89
CA LEU A 36 -3.33 -1.05 -5.57
C LEU A 36 -4.62 -0.59 -4.90
N CYS A 37 -4.54 0.50 -4.14
CA CYS A 37 -5.67 1.02 -3.38
C CYS A 37 -6.37 2.11 -4.19
N CYS A 38 -7.58 1.82 -4.63
CA CYS A 38 -8.43 2.76 -5.36
C CYS A 38 -9.36 3.43 -4.35
N LEU A 39 -9.16 4.72 -4.13
CA LEU A 39 -9.93 5.51 -3.18
C LEU A 39 -10.94 6.38 -3.92
N PRO A 40 -11.97 6.92 -3.22
CA PRO A 40 -12.91 7.86 -3.84
C PRO A 40 -12.22 9.04 -4.51
N ASN A 41 -12.89 9.64 -5.47
CA ASN A 41 -12.43 10.80 -6.24
C ASN A 41 -11.20 10.53 -7.10
N GLY A 42 -11.00 9.26 -7.50
CA GLY A 42 -9.92 8.90 -8.41
C GLY A 42 -8.54 8.88 -7.78
N ASN A 43 -8.45 8.87 -6.45
CA ASN A 43 -7.18 8.77 -5.76
C ASN A 43 -6.69 7.32 -5.77
N ILE A 44 -5.47 7.11 -6.23
CA ILE A 44 -4.86 5.77 -6.30
C ILE A 44 -3.56 5.78 -5.49
N LYS A 45 -3.37 4.76 -4.66
CA LYS A 45 -2.17 4.58 -3.84
C LYS A 45 -1.65 3.16 -3.99
N PHE A 46 -0.33 3.02 -4.09
CA PHE A 46 0.31 1.70 -4.01
C PHE A 46 0.77 1.46 -2.59
N VAL A 47 0.59 0.24 -2.10
CA VAL A 47 1.02 -0.13 -0.74
C VAL A 47 1.76 -1.47 -0.77
N GLU A 48 2.95 -1.47 -0.20
CA GLU A 48 3.74 -2.67 0.07
C GLU A 48 3.58 -3.03 1.54
N CYS A 49 3.14 -4.26 1.82
CA CYS A 49 2.96 -4.74 3.19
C CYS A 49 4.14 -5.63 3.58
N LYS A 50 4.63 -5.46 4.79
CA LYS A 50 5.72 -6.26 5.35
C LYS A 50 5.34 -6.73 6.75
N ALA A 51 5.88 -7.88 7.17
CA ALA A 51 5.80 -8.29 8.56
C ALA A 51 6.52 -7.24 9.43
N THR A 52 6.09 -7.11 10.67
CA THR A 52 6.65 -6.11 11.59
C THR A 52 8.18 -6.21 11.67
N GLY A 53 8.84 -5.09 11.45
CA GLY A 53 10.29 -4.99 11.47
C GLY A 53 10.99 -5.39 10.19
N LYS A 54 10.26 -5.91 9.20
CA LYS A 54 10.82 -6.27 7.90
C LYS A 54 10.80 -5.07 6.96
N LYS A 55 11.73 -5.06 6.02
CA LYS A 55 11.86 -4.00 5.02
C LYS A 55 11.76 -4.57 3.62
N PRO A 56 11.42 -3.76 2.62
CA PRO A 56 11.46 -4.21 1.24
C PRO A 56 12.84 -4.76 0.88
N THR A 57 12.85 -5.79 0.03
CA THR A 57 14.11 -6.29 -0.54
C THR A 57 14.74 -5.21 -1.42
N PRO A 58 16.04 -5.32 -1.77
CA PRO A 58 16.66 -4.34 -2.68
C PRO A 58 15.92 -4.20 -4.00
N LEU A 59 15.40 -5.28 -4.58
CA LEU A 59 14.65 -5.22 -5.82
C LEU A 59 13.30 -4.52 -5.63
N GLN A 60 12.60 -4.81 -4.54
CA GLN A 60 11.34 -4.12 -4.20
C GLN A 60 11.59 -2.63 -3.98
N ALA A 61 12.64 -2.28 -3.25
CA ALA A 61 13.00 -0.88 -3.00
C ALA A 61 13.27 -0.13 -4.32
N LYS A 62 13.93 -0.79 -5.27
CA LYS A 62 14.21 -0.23 -6.59
C LYS A 62 12.91 0.04 -7.36
N THR A 63 11.98 -0.91 -7.35
CA THR A 63 10.68 -0.76 -8.01
C THR A 63 9.87 0.37 -7.37
N ILE A 64 9.86 0.44 -6.02
CA ILE A 64 9.17 1.49 -5.29
C ILE A 64 9.73 2.86 -5.69
N LYS A 65 11.06 2.98 -5.73
CA LYS A 65 11.69 4.24 -6.14
C LYS A 65 11.30 4.62 -7.56
N TYR A 66 11.31 3.65 -8.48
CA TYR A 66 10.93 3.90 -9.87
C TYR A 66 9.49 4.41 -9.98
N LEU A 67 8.55 3.77 -9.26
CA LEU A 67 7.16 4.21 -9.27
C LEU A 67 7.01 5.62 -8.70
N ARG A 68 7.75 5.94 -7.63
CA ARG A 68 7.75 7.29 -7.03
C ARG A 68 8.33 8.32 -7.98
N ASP A 69 9.40 7.98 -8.70
CA ASP A 69 10.02 8.87 -9.68
C ASP A 69 9.07 9.17 -10.85
N LEU A 70 8.15 8.26 -11.15
CA LEU A 70 7.11 8.46 -12.15
C LEU A 70 5.94 9.31 -11.63
N GLY A 71 5.95 9.69 -10.36
CA GLY A 71 4.92 10.51 -9.75
C GLY A 71 3.86 9.74 -8.98
N ASN A 72 4.04 8.43 -8.78
CA ASN A 72 3.08 7.62 -8.02
C ASN A 72 3.37 7.68 -6.52
N GLU A 73 2.31 7.63 -5.72
CA GLU A 73 2.45 7.51 -4.28
C GLU A 73 2.53 6.04 -3.91
N VAL A 74 3.63 5.67 -3.26
CA VAL A 74 3.88 4.30 -2.82
C VAL A 74 4.25 4.34 -1.35
N PHE A 75 3.58 3.53 -0.55
CA PHE A 75 3.77 3.47 0.90
C PHE A 75 4.18 2.06 1.30
N VAL A 76 4.99 1.97 2.36
CA VAL A 76 5.39 0.69 2.95
C VAL A 76 4.87 0.66 4.37
N VAL A 77 4.14 -0.39 4.73
CA VAL A 77 3.57 -0.54 6.07
C VAL A 77 3.96 -1.90 6.65
N ASP A 78 4.37 -1.89 7.92
CA ASP A 78 4.73 -3.09 8.67
C ASP A 78 4.02 -3.16 10.03
N SER A 79 2.98 -2.35 10.23
CA SER A 79 2.21 -2.33 11.46
C SER A 79 0.81 -1.79 11.23
N LYS A 80 -0.12 -2.11 12.14
CA LYS A 80 -1.47 -1.53 12.12
C LYS A 80 -1.42 -0.01 12.30
N GLU A 81 -0.50 0.46 13.15
CA GLU A 81 -0.33 1.88 13.42
C GLU A 81 0.02 2.65 12.15
N LYS A 82 0.91 2.11 11.33
CA LYS A 82 1.27 2.74 10.05
C LYS A 82 0.10 2.72 9.07
N VAL A 83 -0.67 1.63 9.03
CA VAL A 83 -1.90 1.58 8.23
C VAL A 83 -2.86 2.68 8.70
N ASP A 84 -3.09 2.80 10.00
CA ASP A 84 -4.00 3.81 10.55
C ASP A 84 -3.56 5.24 10.21
N MET A 85 -2.25 5.50 10.20
CA MET A 85 -1.72 6.79 9.78
C MET A 85 -2.05 7.08 8.32
N LEU A 86 -1.90 6.09 7.43
CA LEU A 86 -2.27 6.25 6.03
C LEU A 86 -3.76 6.52 5.89
N ILE A 87 -4.60 5.78 6.60
CA ILE A 87 -6.06 5.97 6.53
C ILE A 87 -6.43 7.39 6.95
N SER A 88 -5.82 7.91 8.02
CA SER A 88 -6.07 9.29 8.46
C SER A 88 -5.67 10.32 7.39
N MET A 89 -4.51 10.13 6.76
CA MET A 89 -4.05 10.99 5.67
C MET A 89 -5.02 10.95 4.49
N TRP A 90 -5.38 9.73 4.05
CA TRP A 90 -6.22 9.55 2.88
C TRP A 90 -7.65 10.05 3.11
N LEU A 91 -8.16 9.92 4.33
CA LEU A 91 -9.48 10.46 4.67
C LEU A 91 -9.53 11.98 4.42
N LYS A 92 -8.46 12.70 4.76
CA LYS A 92 -8.38 14.14 4.51
C LYS A 92 -8.34 14.46 3.02
N GLU A 93 -7.66 13.63 2.23
CA GLU A 93 -7.52 13.85 0.78
C GLU A 93 -8.84 13.64 0.03
N ILE A 94 -9.68 12.72 0.49
CA ILE A 94 -10.92 12.36 -0.20
C ILE A 94 -12.14 13.17 0.27
N LYS A 95 -11.97 14.02 1.25
CA LYS A 95 -13.06 14.89 1.76
C LYS A 95 -13.27 16.13 0.90
#